data_c9c54e40cf99691bb2cd66f0e7fe3800
#
_entry.id   c9c54e40cf99691bb2cd66f0e7fe3800
#
_cell.length_a   1.000
_cell.length_b   1.000
_cell.length_c   1.000
_cell.angle_alpha   90.00
_cell.angle_beta   90.00
_cell.angle_gamma   90.00
#
_symmetry.space_group_name_H-M   'P 1'
#
loop_
_entity.id
_entity.type
_entity.pdbx_description
1 polymer ?
#
loop_
_entity_poly.entity_id
_entity_poly.type
_entity_poly.pdbx_seq_one_letter_code
_entity_poly.pdbx_strand_id
1 'polypeptide(L)'
;MIRIAIVDDHAMVRAGLRQFFADQVDFQVVAEASSGRQALDIVRRGGIDVMLMDISMPDQSGIDALAAIKARVPELPVLILSGFPEAHYATTLLRQGASGYLNKECDPEEIATAIRTVARGRRYITPGVAELLADNVVGGSDRPPHESLSERELQVFLRLAKGETVGHIAEHMFLSVKTVSTYRSRVLEKLKLASNSDLTYYALKIGLIQ
;
A
#
# COMPACT_ATOMS: atom_id res chain seq x y z
N MET A 1 -3.62 -20.83 -16.45
CA MET A 1 -4.58 -19.77 -16.08
C MET A 1 -4.20 -19.30 -14.69
N ILE A 2 -3.93 -18.00 -14.50
CA ILE A 2 -3.49 -17.41 -13.24
C ILE A 2 -4.74 -17.06 -12.42
N ARG A 3 -4.86 -17.65 -11.23
CA ARG A 3 -5.99 -17.43 -10.32
C ARG A 3 -5.72 -16.21 -9.45
N ILE A 4 -6.53 -15.17 -9.62
CA ILE A 4 -6.33 -13.86 -9.00
C ILE A 4 -7.35 -13.65 -7.87
N ALA A 5 -6.89 -13.17 -6.71
CA ALA A 5 -7.73 -12.56 -5.70
C ALA A 5 -7.60 -11.02 -5.77
N ILE A 6 -8.73 -10.31 -5.76
CA ILE A 6 -8.77 -8.84 -5.74
C ILE A 6 -9.25 -8.39 -4.36
N VAL A 7 -8.44 -7.55 -3.71
CA VAL A 7 -8.71 -7.02 -2.38
C VAL A 7 -8.66 -5.50 -2.41
N ASP A 8 -9.82 -4.86 -2.36
CA ASP A 8 -9.98 -3.40 -2.42
C ASP A 8 -11.32 -3.04 -1.77
N ASP A 9 -11.43 -2.00 -0.98
CA ASP A 9 -12.71 -1.59 -0.39
C ASP A 9 -13.62 -0.86 -1.38
N HIS A 10 -13.05 -0.31 -2.49
CA HIS A 10 -13.80 0.37 -3.54
C HIS A 10 -14.47 -0.63 -4.50
N ALA A 11 -15.78 -0.79 -4.39
CA ALA A 11 -16.54 -1.73 -5.23
C ALA A 11 -16.39 -1.47 -6.74
N MET A 12 -16.26 -0.21 -7.15
CA MET A 12 -16.06 0.17 -8.56
C MET A 12 -14.70 -0.29 -9.10
N VAL A 13 -13.65 -0.18 -8.28
CA VAL A 13 -12.30 -0.66 -8.65
C VAL A 13 -12.33 -2.17 -8.83
N ARG A 14 -12.90 -2.92 -7.89
CA ARG A 14 -13.03 -4.38 -8.01
C ARG A 14 -13.82 -4.79 -9.26
N ALA A 15 -14.95 -4.11 -9.51
CA ALA A 15 -15.78 -4.41 -10.69
C ALA A 15 -15.04 -4.13 -12.01
N GLY A 16 -14.30 -3.01 -12.08
CA GLY A 16 -13.49 -2.66 -13.25
C GLY A 16 -12.37 -3.66 -13.51
N LEU A 17 -11.62 -4.01 -12.47
CA LEU A 17 -10.54 -5.01 -12.58
C LEU A 17 -11.08 -6.39 -12.97
N ARG A 18 -12.21 -6.83 -12.37
CA ARG A 18 -12.84 -8.09 -12.74
C ARG A 18 -13.26 -8.12 -14.21
N GLN A 19 -13.87 -7.03 -14.70
CA GLN A 19 -14.26 -6.93 -16.10
C GLN A 19 -13.03 -6.97 -17.01
N PHE A 20 -12.00 -6.18 -16.70
CA PHE A 20 -10.76 -6.17 -17.48
C PHE A 20 -10.08 -7.55 -17.53
N PHE A 21 -10.02 -8.27 -16.40
CA PHE A 21 -9.42 -9.60 -16.36
C PHE A 21 -10.27 -10.67 -17.02
N ALA A 22 -11.60 -10.48 -17.14
CA ALA A 22 -12.47 -11.42 -17.84
C ALA A 22 -12.16 -11.49 -19.35
N ASP A 23 -11.63 -10.41 -19.91
CA ASP A 23 -11.24 -10.34 -21.33
C ASP A 23 -9.83 -10.94 -21.59
N GLN A 24 -9.10 -11.31 -20.54
CA GLN A 24 -7.76 -11.90 -20.62
C GLN A 24 -7.82 -13.44 -20.53
N VAL A 25 -7.35 -14.13 -21.55
CA VAL A 25 -7.46 -15.60 -21.66
C VAL A 25 -6.65 -16.38 -20.62
N ASP A 26 -5.66 -15.76 -20.02
CA ASP A 26 -4.74 -16.37 -19.06
C ASP A 26 -5.07 -16.05 -17.59
N PHE A 27 -6.13 -15.25 -17.31
CA PHE A 27 -6.53 -14.84 -15.97
C PHE A 27 -7.89 -15.42 -15.56
N GLN A 28 -8.04 -15.61 -14.27
CA GLN A 28 -9.30 -15.96 -13.64
C GLN A 28 -9.39 -15.26 -12.26
N VAL A 29 -10.35 -14.37 -12.08
CA VAL A 29 -10.67 -13.82 -10.75
C VAL A 29 -11.47 -14.88 -10.00
N VAL A 30 -10.87 -15.44 -8.94
CA VAL A 30 -11.45 -16.53 -8.15
C VAL A 30 -11.95 -16.09 -6.79
N ALA A 31 -11.55 -14.89 -6.34
CA ALA A 31 -11.99 -14.34 -5.06
C ALA A 31 -11.94 -12.82 -5.07
N GLU A 32 -12.86 -12.20 -4.33
CA GLU A 32 -12.89 -10.78 -4.06
C GLU A 32 -13.02 -10.54 -2.55
N ALA A 33 -12.43 -9.44 -2.06
CA ALA A 33 -12.54 -9.01 -0.67
C ALA A 33 -12.56 -7.48 -0.60
N SER A 34 -13.15 -6.95 0.46
CA SER A 34 -13.22 -5.50 0.74
C SER A 34 -12.46 -5.08 2.00
N SER A 35 -11.69 -6.00 2.60
CA SER A 35 -10.92 -5.71 3.82
C SER A 35 -9.73 -6.67 3.98
N GLY A 36 -8.74 -6.26 4.77
CA GLY A 36 -7.59 -7.11 5.09
C GLY A 36 -7.97 -8.40 5.81
N ARG A 37 -9.02 -8.40 6.64
CA ARG A 37 -9.54 -9.60 7.31
C ARG A 37 -10.04 -10.62 6.28
N GLN A 38 -10.85 -10.18 5.33
CA GLN A 38 -11.36 -11.05 4.26
C GLN A 38 -10.21 -11.57 3.37
N ALA A 39 -9.17 -10.75 3.13
CA ALA A 39 -7.96 -11.20 2.42
C ALA A 39 -7.30 -12.39 3.14
N LEU A 40 -7.18 -12.33 4.46
CA LEU A 40 -6.64 -13.45 5.26
C LEU A 40 -7.52 -14.71 5.18
N ASP A 41 -8.84 -14.56 5.10
CA ASP A 41 -9.75 -15.69 4.91
C ASP A 41 -9.62 -16.32 3.53
N ILE A 42 -9.36 -15.53 2.48
CA ILE A 42 -9.03 -16.04 1.15
C ILE A 42 -7.73 -16.86 1.20
N VAL A 43 -6.70 -16.32 1.84
CA VAL A 43 -5.41 -17.03 1.98
C VAL A 43 -5.56 -18.35 2.72
N ARG A 44 -6.40 -18.40 3.77
CA ARG A 44 -6.70 -19.66 4.51
C ARG A 44 -7.36 -20.72 3.65
N ARG A 45 -8.25 -20.30 2.75
CA ARG A 45 -8.94 -21.21 1.80
C ARG A 45 -8.00 -21.70 0.71
N GLY A 46 -6.99 -20.90 0.38
CA GLY A 46 -6.06 -21.20 -0.70
C GLY A 46 -6.70 -21.08 -2.09
N GLY A 47 -6.04 -21.67 -3.09
CA GLY A 47 -6.56 -21.71 -4.44
C GLY A 47 -6.35 -20.43 -5.26
N ILE A 48 -5.44 -19.56 -4.84
CA ILE A 48 -5.02 -18.34 -5.53
C ILE A 48 -3.55 -18.41 -5.89
N ASP A 49 -3.17 -17.81 -7.00
CA ASP A 49 -1.79 -17.75 -7.48
C ASP A 49 -1.19 -16.37 -7.28
N VAL A 50 -2.01 -15.31 -7.30
CA VAL A 50 -1.62 -13.91 -7.06
C VAL A 50 -2.72 -13.19 -6.30
N MET A 51 -2.35 -12.35 -5.35
CA MET A 51 -3.26 -11.41 -4.70
C MET A 51 -2.93 -9.99 -5.15
N LEU A 52 -3.93 -9.29 -5.70
CA LEU A 52 -3.89 -7.86 -5.95
C LEU A 52 -4.55 -7.16 -4.77
N MET A 53 -3.85 -6.27 -4.07
CA MET A 53 -4.30 -5.74 -2.79
C MET A 53 -4.09 -4.24 -2.65
N ASP A 54 -5.18 -3.53 -2.30
CA ASP A 54 -5.10 -2.15 -1.83
C ASP A 54 -4.55 -2.08 -0.41
N ILE A 55 -3.86 -0.99 -0.11
CA ILE A 55 -3.35 -0.69 1.23
C ILE A 55 -4.30 0.16 2.06
N SER A 56 -5.18 0.93 1.42
CA SER A 56 -6.04 1.94 2.08
C SER A 56 -7.43 1.39 2.39
N MET A 57 -7.50 0.27 3.09
CA MET A 57 -8.79 -0.34 3.44
C MET A 57 -9.21 -0.02 4.88
N PRO A 58 -10.53 0.06 5.16
CA PRO A 58 -11.07 0.16 6.51
C PRO A 58 -10.76 -1.11 7.33
N ASP A 59 -10.87 -1.01 8.65
CA ASP A 59 -10.68 -2.07 9.66
C ASP A 59 -9.23 -2.55 9.79
N GLN A 60 -8.76 -3.35 8.87
CA GLN A 60 -7.38 -3.83 8.80
C GLN A 60 -6.75 -3.31 7.52
N SER A 61 -5.72 -2.48 7.66
CA SER A 61 -4.95 -1.94 6.53
C SER A 61 -4.36 -3.07 5.70
N GLY A 62 -4.27 -2.85 4.38
CA GLY A 62 -3.62 -3.80 3.49
C GLY A 62 -2.18 -4.13 3.87
N ILE A 63 -1.53 -3.25 4.61
CA ILE A 63 -0.15 -3.45 5.05
C ILE A 63 -0.07 -4.39 6.25
N ASP A 64 -0.95 -4.22 7.25
CA ASP A 64 -1.07 -5.20 8.34
C ASP A 64 -1.48 -6.58 7.77
N ALA A 65 -2.34 -6.57 6.75
CA ALA A 65 -2.73 -7.77 6.03
C ALA A 65 -1.55 -8.40 5.28
N LEU A 66 -0.73 -7.61 4.57
CA LEU A 66 0.48 -8.07 3.88
C LEU A 66 1.42 -8.78 4.85
N ALA A 67 1.73 -8.16 5.99
CA ALA A 67 2.61 -8.75 7.00
C ALA A 67 2.06 -10.08 7.51
N ALA A 68 0.76 -10.15 7.81
CA ALA A 68 0.09 -11.38 8.27
C ALA A 68 0.04 -12.47 7.18
N ILE A 69 -0.17 -12.09 5.92
CA ILE A 69 -0.15 -13.00 4.77
C ILE A 69 1.25 -13.58 4.59
N LYS A 70 2.27 -12.72 4.60
CA LYS A 70 3.66 -13.15 4.40
C LYS A 70 4.20 -14.00 5.54
N ALA A 71 3.76 -13.76 6.76
CA ALA A 71 4.07 -14.64 7.89
C ALA A 71 3.46 -16.03 7.74
N ARG A 72 2.33 -16.17 7.05
CA ARG A 72 1.58 -17.43 6.91
C ARG A 72 1.91 -18.18 5.61
N VAL A 73 1.99 -17.47 4.50
CA VAL A 73 2.27 -18.00 3.16
C VAL A 73 3.30 -17.09 2.49
N PRO A 74 4.60 -17.21 2.83
CA PRO A 74 5.66 -16.35 2.31
C PRO A 74 5.73 -16.31 0.79
N GLU A 75 5.43 -17.44 0.14
CA GLU A 75 5.54 -17.63 -1.31
C GLU A 75 4.40 -16.99 -2.11
N LEU A 76 3.26 -16.68 -1.48
CA LEU A 76 2.13 -16.10 -2.20
C LEU A 76 2.51 -14.71 -2.75
N PRO A 77 2.51 -14.51 -4.06
CA PRO A 77 2.74 -13.20 -4.63
C PRO A 77 1.63 -12.22 -4.25
N VAL A 78 2.00 -11.11 -3.62
CA VAL A 78 1.09 -10.00 -3.30
C VAL A 78 1.56 -8.77 -4.06
N LEU A 79 0.76 -8.34 -5.02
CA LEU A 79 0.95 -7.12 -5.79
C LEU A 79 0.11 -6.01 -5.17
N ILE A 80 0.75 -4.94 -4.77
CA ILE A 80 0.06 -3.78 -4.20
C ILE A 80 -0.46 -2.89 -5.32
N LEU A 81 -1.72 -2.49 -5.22
CA LEU A 81 -2.36 -1.48 -6.08
C LEU A 81 -2.92 -0.38 -5.20
N SER A 82 -2.37 0.83 -5.27
CA SER A 82 -2.67 1.91 -4.33
C SER A 82 -2.89 3.25 -5.01
N GLY A 83 -3.76 4.09 -4.45
CA GLY A 83 -3.91 5.49 -4.86
C GLY A 83 -2.78 6.41 -4.37
N PHE A 84 -1.83 5.91 -3.58
CA PHE A 84 -0.69 6.70 -3.15
C PHE A 84 0.49 6.57 -4.12
N PRO A 85 1.29 7.65 -4.30
CA PRO A 85 2.50 7.59 -5.10
C PRO A 85 3.50 6.54 -4.60
N GLU A 86 4.24 5.93 -5.53
CA GLU A 86 5.25 4.89 -5.24
C GLU A 86 6.29 5.34 -4.22
N ALA A 87 6.70 6.62 -4.27
CA ALA A 87 7.70 7.20 -3.38
C ALA A 87 7.35 7.04 -1.89
N HIS A 88 6.07 6.90 -1.54
CA HIS A 88 5.63 6.87 -0.16
C HIS A 88 5.71 5.48 0.48
N TYR A 89 5.40 4.44 -0.28
CA TYR A 89 5.16 3.11 0.30
C TYR A 89 5.92 1.98 -0.38
N ALA A 90 6.30 2.14 -1.66
CA ALA A 90 6.79 1.03 -2.46
C ALA A 90 8.02 0.36 -1.82
N THR A 91 9.02 1.13 -1.42
CA THR A 91 10.26 0.61 -0.81
C THR A 91 9.98 -0.17 0.47
N THR A 92 9.13 0.38 1.35
CA THR A 92 8.78 -0.26 2.63
C THR A 92 8.00 -1.55 2.40
N LEU A 93 7.01 -1.55 1.50
CA LEU A 93 6.19 -2.72 1.22
C LEU A 93 6.96 -3.83 0.52
N LEU A 94 7.87 -3.48 -0.38
CA LEU A 94 8.77 -4.44 -1.01
C LEU A 94 9.70 -5.11 0.01
N ARG A 95 10.17 -4.38 1.02
CA ARG A 95 10.95 -4.95 2.14
C ARG A 95 10.10 -5.88 3.01
N GLN A 96 8.80 -5.59 3.17
CA GLN A 96 7.85 -6.44 3.88
C GLN A 96 7.39 -7.66 3.07
N GLY A 97 7.89 -7.81 1.85
CA GLY A 97 7.65 -8.99 1.04
C GLY A 97 6.60 -8.82 -0.05
N ALA A 98 6.12 -7.59 -0.33
CA ALA A 98 5.32 -7.35 -1.52
C ALA A 98 6.10 -7.76 -2.78
N SER A 99 5.41 -8.30 -3.76
CA SER A 99 5.99 -8.74 -5.03
C SER A 99 6.09 -7.61 -6.06
N GLY A 100 5.39 -6.50 -5.82
CA GLY A 100 5.43 -5.28 -6.61
C GLY A 100 4.49 -4.23 -6.03
N TYR A 101 4.62 -3.01 -6.55
CA TYR A 101 3.77 -1.88 -6.21
C TYR A 101 3.37 -1.15 -7.49
N LEU A 102 2.09 -0.83 -7.61
CA LEU A 102 1.53 -0.06 -8.72
C LEU A 102 0.62 1.04 -8.20
N ASN A 103 0.58 2.17 -8.89
CA ASN A 103 -0.43 3.19 -8.66
C ASN A 103 -1.75 2.77 -9.32
N LYS A 104 -2.90 3.06 -8.68
CA LYS A 104 -4.25 2.81 -9.24
C LYS A 104 -4.53 3.60 -10.53
N GLU A 105 -3.74 4.63 -10.80
CA GLU A 105 -3.83 5.43 -12.04
C GLU A 105 -3.03 4.85 -13.21
N CYS A 106 -2.30 3.75 -13.00
CA CYS A 106 -1.55 3.08 -14.08
C CYS A 106 -2.48 2.44 -15.11
N ASP A 107 -1.94 2.16 -16.30
CA ASP A 107 -2.68 1.46 -17.35
C ASP A 107 -3.07 0.04 -16.87
N PRO A 108 -4.31 -0.42 -17.08
CA PRO A 108 -4.72 -1.78 -16.76
C PRO A 108 -3.83 -2.87 -17.38
N GLU A 109 -3.25 -2.65 -18.55
CA GLU A 109 -2.29 -3.58 -19.18
C GLU A 109 -0.97 -3.67 -18.38
N GLU A 110 -0.59 -2.62 -17.69
CA GLU A 110 0.55 -2.66 -16.78
C GLU A 110 0.26 -3.57 -15.59
N ILE A 111 -0.97 -3.52 -15.04
CA ILE A 111 -1.40 -4.43 -13.97
C ILE A 111 -1.34 -5.88 -14.46
N ALA A 112 -1.81 -6.15 -15.67
CA ALA A 112 -1.76 -7.50 -16.27
C ALA A 112 -0.31 -7.99 -16.42
N THR A 113 0.57 -7.13 -16.90
CA THR A 113 2.01 -7.43 -17.06
C THR A 113 2.67 -7.71 -15.71
N ALA A 114 2.35 -6.93 -14.69
CA ALA A 114 2.84 -7.13 -13.33
C ALA A 114 2.36 -8.48 -12.75
N ILE A 115 1.07 -8.81 -12.90
CA ILE A 115 0.51 -10.10 -12.46
C ILE A 115 1.23 -11.27 -13.12
N ARG A 116 1.42 -11.23 -14.46
CA ARG A 116 2.18 -12.27 -15.19
C ARG A 116 3.61 -12.41 -14.68
N THR A 117 4.22 -11.31 -14.31
CA THR A 117 5.60 -11.27 -13.80
C THR A 117 5.69 -11.91 -12.42
N VAL A 118 4.80 -11.50 -11.49
CA VAL A 118 4.85 -12.00 -10.11
C VAL A 118 4.37 -13.44 -10.00
N ALA A 119 3.44 -13.89 -10.86
CA ALA A 119 3.01 -15.27 -10.93
C ALA A 119 4.14 -16.26 -11.34
N ARG A 120 5.21 -15.73 -11.96
CA ARG A 120 6.42 -16.51 -12.32
C ARG A 120 7.49 -16.45 -11.21
N GLY A 121 7.15 -15.97 -10.04
CA GLY A 121 8.07 -15.85 -8.89
C GLY A 121 9.05 -14.68 -8.99
N ARG A 122 8.90 -13.76 -9.96
CA ARG A 122 9.74 -12.57 -10.08
C ARG A 122 9.07 -11.37 -9.42
N ARG A 123 9.84 -10.39 -8.98
CA ARG A 123 9.29 -9.10 -8.52
C ARG A 123 8.97 -8.21 -9.72
N TYR A 124 7.90 -7.46 -9.62
CA TYR A 124 7.59 -6.38 -10.57
C TYR A 124 8.04 -5.05 -9.96
N ILE A 125 9.01 -4.43 -10.60
CA ILE A 125 9.62 -3.17 -10.15
C ILE A 125 9.48 -2.16 -11.29
N THR A 126 8.72 -1.09 -11.07
CA THR A 126 8.60 0.01 -12.02
C THR A 126 9.92 0.80 -12.09
N PRO A 127 10.18 1.54 -13.17
CA PRO A 127 11.36 2.41 -13.25
C PRO A 127 11.45 3.38 -12.06
N GLY A 128 10.33 4.01 -11.65
CA GLY A 128 10.29 4.91 -10.50
C GLY A 128 10.68 4.24 -9.19
N VAL A 129 10.16 3.03 -8.95
CA VAL A 129 10.55 2.23 -7.76
C VAL A 129 12.03 1.80 -7.84
N ALA A 130 12.54 1.49 -9.03
CA ALA A 130 13.95 1.13 -9.20
C ALA A 130 14.89 2.29 -8.84
N GLU A 131 14.55 3.52 -9.24
CA GLU A 131 15.28 4.73 -8.85
C GLU A 131 15.26 4.92 -7.33
N LEU A 132 14.10 4.83 -6.69
CA LEU A 132 13.97 4.92 -5.23
C LEU A 132 14.81 3.87 -4.50
N LEU A 133 14.87 2.66 -5.03
CA LEU A 133 15.70 1.59 -4.45
C LEU A 133 17.19 1.87 -4.65
N ALA A 134 17.61 2.40 -5.82
CA ALA A 134 18.98 2.77 -6.10
C ALA A 134 19.46 3.89 -5.18
N ASP A 135 18.65 4.94 -5.00
CA ASP A 135 18.93 6.05 -4.08
C ASP A 135 19.10 5.56 -2.63
N ASN A 136 18.30 4.60 -2.22
CA ASN A 136 18.41 3.97 -0.89
C ASN A 136 19.68 3.12 -0.72
N VAL A 137 20.31 2.66 -1.79
CA VAL A 137 21.57 1.88 -1.76
C VAL A 137 22.78 2.82 -1.77
N VAL A 138 22.72 3.87 -2.58
CA VAL A 138 23.83 4.82 -2.79
C VAL A 138 23.90 5.87 -1.68
N GLY A 139 22.75 6.33 -1.20
CA GLY A 139 22.65 7.34 -0.15
C GLY A 139 22.80 6.78 1.25
N GLY A 140 24.00 6.30 1.60
CA GLY A 140 24.30 5.73 2.94
C GLY A 140 23.75 6.59 4.09
N SER A 141 23.14 5.95 5.08
CA SER A 141 22.69 6.38 6.42
C SER A 141 21.93 7.71 6.63
N ASP A 142 21.75 8.55 5.63
CA ASP A 142 20.99 9.81 5.73
C ASP A 142 19.56 9.62 5.17
N ARG A 143 18.85 8.65 5.74
CA ARG A 143 17.44 8.43 5.37
C ARG A 143 16.61 9.66 5.74
N PRO A 144 15.75 10.16 4.84
CA PRO A 144 14.83 11.23 5.21
C PRO A 144 14.04 10.85 6.47
N PRO A 145 13.88 11.77 7.43
CA PRO A 145 13.23 11.45 8.71
C PRO A 145 11.88 10.75 8.59
N HIS A 146 11.10 11.02 7.54
CA HIS A 146 9.80 10.41 7.32
C HIS A 146 9.87 8.90 6.98
N GLU A 147 10.99 8.39 6.49
CA GLU A 147 11.18 6.94 6.29
C GLU A 147 11.28 6.16 7.61
N SER A 148 11.51 6.86 8.73
CA SER A 148 11.49 6.27 10.07
C SER A 148 10.07 6.10 10.63
N LEU A 149 9.07 6.69 9.97
CA LEU A 149 7.68 6.56 10.38
C LEU A 149 7.20 5.14 10.13
N SER A 150 6.49 4.60 11.13
CA SER A 150 5.68 3.43 10.86
C SER A 150 4.58 3.83 9.88
N GLU A 151 4.01 2.88 9.25
CA GLU A 151 3.01 3.08 8.24
C GLU A 151 1.76 3.82 8.73
N ARG A 152 1.26 3.45 9.90
CA ARG A 152 0.14 4.17 10.52
C ARG A 152 0.52 5.62 10.85
N GLU A 153 1.75 5.85 11.26
CA GLU A 153 2.28 7.19 11.45
C GLU A 153 2.37 7.96 10.12
N LEU A 154 2.82 7.31 9.05
CA LEU A 154 2.89 7.92 7.71
C LEU A 154 1.50 8.24 7.16
N GLN A 155 0.52 7.34 7.29
CA GLN A 155 -0.88 7.59 6.91
C GLN A 155 -1.45 8.81 7.64
N VAL A 156 -1.26 8.88 8.96
CA VAL A 156 -1.71 10.01 9.78
C VAL A 156 -0.95 11.29 9.39
N PHE A 157 0.36 11.21 9.17
CA PHE A 157 1.18 12.34 8.72
C PHE A 157 0.67 12.94 7.41
N LEU A 158 0.46 12.13 6.37
CA LEU A 158 0.02 12.61 5.06
C LEU A 158 -1.37 13.27 5.12
N ARG A 159 -2.29 12.74 5.92
CA ARG A 159 -3.62 13.32 6.12
C ARG A 159 -3.56 14.64 6.90
N LEU A 160 -2.78 14.68 7.99
CA LEU A 160 -2.54 15.92 8.73
C LEU A 160 -1.88 17.00 7.86
N ALA A 161 -0.92 16.61 7.03
CA ALA A 161 -0.23 17.50 6.11
C ALA A 161 -1.18 18.08 5.05
N LYS A 162 -2.22 17.35 4.65
CA LYS A 162 -3.31 17.83 3.78
C LYS A 162 -4.37 18.67 4.51
N GLY A 163 -4.20 18.92 5.82
CA GLY A 163 -5.11 19.76 6.61
C GLY A 163 -6.31 19.01 7.22
N GLU A 164 -6.35 17.68 7.14
CA GLU A 164 -7.43 16.92 7.79
C GLU A 164 -7.34 17.06 9.32
N THR A 165 -8.49 17.15 9.99
CA THR A 165 -8.56 17.17 11.44
C THR A 165 -8.37 15.77 12.03
N VAL A 166 -7.87 15.71 13.27
CA VAL A 166 -7.70 14.42 13.98
C VAL A 166 -9.02 13.63 14.08
N GLY A 167 -10.16 14.33 14.23
CA GLY A 167 -11.48 13.71 14.25
C GLY A 167 -11.83 13.06 12.92
N HIS A 168 -11.67 13.79 11.82
CA HIS A 168 -11.93 13.29 10.47
C HIS A 168 -11.02 12.11 10.11
N ILE A 169 -9.73 12.19 10.47
CA ILE A 169 -8.78 11.09 10.29
C ILE A 169 -9.23 9.85 11.09
N ALA A 170 -9.69 10.04 12.32
CA ALA A 170 -10.15 8.95 13.18
C ALA A 170 -11.35 8.22 12.56
N GLU A 171 -12.33 8.97 12.05
CA GLU A 171 -13.49 8.41 11.34
C GLU A 171 -13.06 7.64 10.09
N HIS A 172 -12.22 8.25 9.26
CA HIS A 172 -11.77 7.67 8.00
C HIS A 172 -10.90 6.42 8.16
N MET A 173 -10.10 6.37 9.23
CA MET A 173 -9.21 5.24 9.53
C MET A 173 -9.85 4.22 10.47
N PHE A 174 -11.10 4.41 10.89
CA PHE A 174 -11.81 3.58 11.87
C PHE A 174 -11.03 3.41 13.18
N LEU A 175 -10.43 4.51 13.64
CA LEU A 175 -9.64 4.58 14.87
C LEU A 175 -10.31 5.52 15.88
N SER A 176 -9.90 5.41 17.16
CA SER A 176 -10.29 6.43 18.14
C SER A 176 -9.50 7.72 17.93
N VAL A 177 -10.11 8.86 18.24
CA VAL A 177 -9.44 10.18 18.26
C VAL A 177 -8.17 10.15 19.11
N LYS A 178 -8.20 9.41 20.23
CA LYS A 178 -7.05 9.21 21.12
C LYS A 178 -5.91 8.47 20.40
N THR A 179 -6.24 7.45 19.62
CA THR A 179 -5.25 6.66 18.84
C THR A 179 -4.59 7.54 17.78
N VAL A 180 -5.37 8.30 17.00
CA VAL A 180 -4.83 9.23 16.00
C VAL A 180 -3.98 10.32 16.63
N SER A 181 -4.41 10.86 17.80
CA SER A 181 -3.61 11.83 18.56
C SER A 181 -2.26 11.25 19.02
N THR A 182 -2.24 9.98 19.40
CA THR A 182 -0.98 9.29 19.75
C THR A 182 -0.06 9.15 18.53
N TYR A 183 -0.59 8.76 17.37
CA TYR A 183 0.20 8.73 16.14
C TYR A 183 0.72 10.11 15.76
N ARG A 184 -0.12 11.15 15.82
CA ARG A 184 0.30 12.52 15.58
C ARG A 184 1.49 12.93 16.46
N SER A 185 1.43 12.65 17.76
CA SER A 185 2.52 12.97 18.69
C SER A 185 3.81 12.27 18.32
N ARG A 186 3.75 10.98 17.98
CA ARG A 186 4.90 10.20 17.54
C ARG A 186 5.49 10.70 16.22
N VAL A 187 4.63 11.11 15.28
CA VAL A 187 5.06 11.71 14.00
C VAL A 187 5.85 12.98 14.25
N LEU A 188 5.30 13.90 15.05
CA LEU A 188 5.98 15.16 15.41
C LEU A 188 7.33 14.91 16.09
N GLU A 189 7.38 13.97 17.03
CA GLU A 189 8.60 13.58 17.72
C GLU A 189 9.67 13.01 16.77
N LYS A 190 9.30 12.03 15.93
CA LYS A 190 10.21 11.37 14.98
C LYS A 190 10.74 12.32 13.91
N LEU A 191 9.88 13.21 13.40
CA LEU A 191 10.25 14.22 12.43
C LEU A 191 10.93 15.44 13.05
N LYS A 192 10.97 15.54 14.39
CA LYS A 192 11.48 16.70 15.15
C LYS A 192 10.76 18.01 14.76
N LEU A 193 9.44 17.94 14.60
CA LEU A 193 8.56 19.05 14.23
C LEU A 193 7.65 19.41 15.41
N ALA A 194 7.20 20.68 15.49
CA ALA A 194 6.43 21.17 16.62
C ALA A 194 4.93 21.26 16.37
N SER A 195 4.51 21.39 15.11
CA SER A 195 3.11 21.71 14.78
C SER A 195 2.64 20.99 13.50
N ASN A 196 1.32 20.97 13.28
CA ASN A 196 0.76 20.49 12.02
C ASN A 196 1.19 21.35 10.82
N SER A 197 1.38 22.66 11.03
CA SER A 197 1.88 23.55 9.97
C SER A 197 3.29 23.15 9.53
N ASP A 198 4.13 22.72 10.48
CA ASP A 198 5.47 22.21 10.17
C ASP A 198 5.39 20.89 9.40
N LEU A 199 4.40 20.03 9.72
CA LEU A 199 4.14 18.79 8.94
C LEU A 199 3.77 19.13 7.49
N THR A 200 2.85 20.08 7.28
CA THR A 200 2.45 20.54 5.95
C THR A 200 3.64 21.10 5.18
N TYR A 201 4.40 21.99 5.82
CA TYR A 201 5.60 22.58 5.18
C TYR A 201 6.64 21.53 4.82
N TYR A 202 6.90 20.59 5.73
CA TYR A 202 7.84 19.49 5.49
C TYR A 202 7.38 18.62 4.32
N ALA A 203 6.10 18.23 4.30
CA ALA A 203 5.51 17.39 3.25
C ALA A 203 5.57 18.06 1.86
N LEU A 204 5.28 19.37 1.77
CA LEU A 204 5.41 20.16 0.54
C LEU A 204 6.87 20.22 0.07
N LYS A 205 7.80 20.50 1.00
CA LYS A 205 9.23 20.64 0.68
C LYS A 205 9.83 19.37 0.07
N ILE A 206 9.37 18.21 0.51
CA ILE A 206 9.87 16.91 0.02
C ILE A 206 8.96 16.26 -1.04
N GLY A 207 7.95 16.99 -1.52
CA GLY A 207 7.08 16.55 -2.61
C GLY A 207 6.08 15.45 -2.24
N LEU A 208 5.81 15.23 -0.95
CA LEU A 208 4.83 14.24 -0.48
C LEU A 208 3.37 14.68 -0.65
N ILE A 209 3.13 15.98 -0.75
CA ILE A 209 1.84 16.60 -1.07
C ILE A 209 2.07 17.75 -2.06
N GLN A 210 0.98 18.14 -2.76
CA GLN A 210 0.93 19.28 -3.68
C GLN A 210 0.04 20.37 -3.12
#